data_dc2d31115e7f651111840229930d2c6f
#
_entry.id   dc2d31115e7f651111840229930d2c6f
#
_cell.length_a   1.000
_cell.length_b   1.000
_cell.length_c   1.000
_cell.angle_alpha   90.00
_cell.angle_beta   90.00
_cell.angle_gamma   90.00
#
_symmetry.space_group_name_H-M   'P 1'
#
loop_
_entity.id
_entity.type
_entity.pdbx_description
1 polymer ?
#
loop_
_entity_poly.entity_id
_entity_poly.type
_entity_poly.pdbx_seq_one_letter_code
_entity_poly.pdbx_strand_id
1 'polypeptide(L)'
;MRLVLDASAAVRLVLRGEQSARLLAALDKAAVVTAPGLFVAEVANALWKYHRNGNLSLDDAVVRYEEAMALVDQVTPDGEIVTEAIAEACRRNHPVYDLLYAVLARRQGAAVLTLDTRLSGLLAQMGIPVAGSIPG
;
A
#
# COMPACT_ATOMS: atom_id res chain seq x y z
N MET A 1 4.90 8.32 -14.27
CA MET A 1 5.01 6.99 -13.63
C MET A 1 3.83 6.81 -12.68
N ARG A 2 3.16 5.67 -12.78
CA ARG A 2 2.11 5.32 -11.83
C ARG A 2 2.69 4.54 -10.66
N LEU A 3 2.14 4.75 -9.48
CA LEU A 3 2.58 4.11 -8.25
C LEU A 3 1.38 3.55 -7.50
N VAL A 4 1.46 2.31 -7.06
CA VAL A 4 0.49 1.74 -6.11
C VAL A 4 1.04 1.90 -4.71
N LEU A 5 0.27 2.52 -3.82
CA LEU A 5 0.65 2.75 -2.43
C LEU A 5 0.01 1.68 -1.55
N ASP A 6 0.84 0.95 -0.81
CA ASP A 6 0.38 0.00 0.18
C ASP A 6 0.17 0.68 1.54
N ALA A 7 -0.74 0.14 2.33
CA ALA A 7 -1.09 0.66 3.64
C ALA A 7 0.10 0.76 4.59
N SER A 8 1.03 -0.21 4.55
CA SER A 8 2.22 -0.18 5.43
C SER A 8 3.08 1.06 5.21
N ALA A 9 3.28 1.45 3.96
CA ALA A 9 4.05 2.64 3.60
C ALA A 9 3.27 3.91 3.95
N ALA A 10 1.97 3.95 3.67
CA ALA A 10 1.13 5.11 3.97
C ALA A 10 1.10 5.41 5.47
N VAL A 11 0.91 4.39 6.29
CA VAL A 11 0.88 4.54 7.75
C VAL A 11 2.23 5.03 8.27
N ARG A 12 3.33 4.47 7.77
CA ARG A 12 4.67 4.92 8.16
C ARG A 12 4.89 6.40 7.81
N LEU A 13 4.41 6.83 6.65
CA LEU A 13 4.54 8.23 6.22
C LEU A 13 3.77 9.18 7.15
N VAL A 14 2.50 8.89 7.41
CA VAL A 14 1.67 9.82 8.22
C VAL A 14 2.06 9.81 9.69
N LEU A 15 2.65 8.74 10.19
CA LEU A 15 3.20 8.67 11.54
C LEU A 15 4.63 9.23 11.61
N ARG A 16 5.22 9.59 10.48
CA ARG A 16 6.58 10.14 10.38
C ARG A 16 7.63 9.24 11.03
N GLY A 17 7.46 7.93 10.82
CA GLY A 17 8.38 6.92 11.32
C GLY A 17 9.67 6.81 10.52
N GLU A 18 10.45 5.78 10.81
CA GLU A 18 11.69 5.50 10.10
C GLU A 18 11.46 5.33 8.61
N GLN A 19 12.40 5.78 7.79
CA GLN A 19 12.38 5.69 6.33
C GLN A 19 11.34 6.62 5.68
N SER A 20 10.67 7.49 6.42
CA SER A 20 9.65 8.39 5.85
C SER A 20 10.21 9.26 4.73
N ALA A 21 11.44 9.78 4.87
CA ALA A 21 12.07 10.60 3.83
C ALA A 21 12.25 9.82 2.54
N ARG A 22 12.68 8.56 2.61
CA ARG A 22 12.84 7.67 1.45
C ARG A 22 11.50 7.38 0.78
N LEU A 23 10.49 7.08 1.59
CA LEU A 23 9.13 6.81 1.09
C LEU A 23 8.54 8.05 0.43
N LEU A 24 8.71 9.21 1.04
CA LEU A 24 8.22 10.47 0.48
C LEU A 24 8.91 10.79 -0.85
N ALA A 25 10.22 10.57 -0.94
CA ALA A 25 10.95 10.79 -2.18
C ALA A 25 10.43 9.89 -3.32
N ALA A 26 10.12 8.63 -3.03
CA ALA A 26 9.53 7.73 -4.01
C ALA A 26 8.12 8.20 -4.43
N LEU A 27 7.32 8.65 -3.47
CA LEU A 27 5.98 9.14 -3.72
C LEU A 27 5.99 10.41 -4.61
N ASP A 28 6.92 11.32 -4.34
CA ASP A 28 7.04 12.58 -5.08
C ASP A 28 7.39 12.38 -6.56
N LYS A 29 8.00 11.27 -6.90
CA LYS A 29 8.33 10.94 -8.29
C LYS A 29 7.14 10.42 -9.08
N ALA A 30 6.06 10.03 -8.42
CA ALA A 30 4.89 9.45 -9.08
C ALA A 30 4.03 10.54 -9.72
N ALA A 31 3.59 10.30 -10.95
CA ALA A 31 2.61 11.15 -11.60
C ALA A 31 1.21 10.90 -11.06
N VAL A 32 0.89 9.64 -10.78
CA VAL A 32 -0.41 9.21 -10.22
C VAL A 32 -0.16 8.16 -9.16
N VAL A 33 -0.77 8.32 -8.00
CA VAL A 33 -0.74 7.36 -6.90
C VAL A 33 -2.11 6.69 -6.80
N THR A 34 -2.13 5.37 -6.85
CA THR A 34 -3.37 4.59 -6.78
C THR A 34 -3.28 3.55 -5.67
N ALA A 35 -4.42 3.02 -5.27
CA ALA A 35 -4.52 1.93 -4.31
C ALA A 35 -5.82 1.15 -4.53
N PRO A 36 -5.86 -0.14 -4.14
CA PRO A 36 -7.13 -0.89 -4.14
C PRO A 36 -8.02 -0.43 -2.97
N GLY A 37 -9.31 -0.75 -3.03
CA GLY A 37 -10.25 -0.41 -1.96
C GLY A 37 -9.82 -0.92 -0.59
N LEU A 38 -9.20 -2.09 -0.54
CA LEU A 38 -8.64 -2.69 0.68
C LEU A 38 -7.73 -1.72 1.45
N PHE A 39 -7.02 -0.85 0.76
CA PHE A 39 -6.13 0.15 1.35
C PHE A 39 -6.83 0.97 2.44
N VAL A 40 -8.07 1.37 2.19
CA VAL A 40 -8.84 2.21 3.13
C VAL A 40 -9.01 1.48 4.47
N ALA A 41 -9.48 0.24 4.42
CA ALA A 41 -9.70 -0.57 5.64
C ALA A 41 -8.38 -0.91 6.34
N GLU A 42 -7.34 -1.21 5.59
CA GLU A 42 -6.04 -1.56 6.18
C GLU A 42 -5.40 -0.38 6.89
N VAL A 43 -5.44 0.82 6.29
CA VAL A 43 -4.94 2.04 6.95
C VAL A 43 -5.73 2.32 8.23
N ALA A 44 -7.06 2.28 8.14
CA ALA A 44 -7.91 2.52 9.31
C ALA A 44 -7.62 1.53 10.45
N ASN A 45 -7.50 0.26 10.12
CA ASN A 45 -7.22 -0.78 11.12
C ASN A 45 -5.83 -0.63 11.75
N ALA A 46 -4.82 -0.26 10.95
CA ALA A 46 -3.48 -0.01 11.47
C ALA A 46 -3.46 1.15 12.47
N LEU A 47 -4.14 2.24 12.14
CA LEU A 47 -4.24 3.40 13.03
C LEU A 47 -5.02 3.07 14.30
N TRP A 48 -6.06 2.26 14.20
CA TRP A 48 -6.77 1.76 15.37
C TRP A 48 -5.85 0.98 16.31
N LYS A 49 -4.95 0.15 15.77
CA LYS A 49 -3.98 -0.60 16.60
C LYS A 49 -3.04 0.35 17.35
N TYR A 50 -2.57 1.42 16.72
CA TYR A 50 -1.76 2.44 17.41
C TYR A 50 -2.53 3.11 18.53
N HIS A 51 -3.81 3.43 18.31
CA HIS A 51 -4.67 3.97 19.34
C HIS A 51 -4.85 2.97 20.50
N ARG A 52 -5.14 1.73 20.18
CA ARG A 52 -5.32 0.67 21.18
C ARG A 52 -4.08 0.50 22.06
N ASN A 53 -2.91 0.67 21.48
CA ASN A 53 -1.62 0.53 22.19
C ASN A 53 -1.21 1.82 22.94
N GLY A 54 -2.05 2.84 22.93
CA GLY A 54 -1.81 4.09 23.64
C GLY A 54 -0.91 5.09 22.90
N ASN A 55 -0.61 4.86 21.63
CA ASN A 55 0.33 5.70 20.87
C ASN A 55 -0.34 6.84 20.11
N LEU A 56 -1.65 6.80 19.94
CA LEU A 56 -2.43 7.84 19.27
C LEU A 56 -3.74 8.09 20.04
N SER A 57 -4.12 9.36 20.15
CA SER A 57 -5.48 9.70 20.57
C SER A 57 -6.48 9.37 19.46
N LEU A 58 -7.77 9.32 19.79
CA LEU A 58 -8.82 9.16 18.79
C LEU A 58 -8.73 10.24 17.72
N ASP A 59 -8.60 11.49 18.13
CA ASP A 59 -8.54 12.62 17.20
C ASP A 59 -7.32 12.51 16.28
N ASP A 60 -6.16 12.16 16.82
CA ASP A 60 -4.95 11.96 16.02
C ASP A 60 -5.10 10.80 15.03
N ALA A 61 -5.74 9.71 15.44
CA ALA A 61 -5.97 8.57 14.54
C ALA A 61 -6.81 9.00 13.33
N VAL A 62 -7.87 9.78 13.55
CA VAL A 62 -8.72 10.30 12.47
C VAL A 62 -7.95 11.24 11.55
N VAL A 63 -7.15 12.15 12.11
CA VAL A 63 -6.34 13.08 11.32
C VAL A 63 -5.30 12.36 10.49
N ARG A 64 -4.62 11.37 11.07
CA ARG A 64 -3.64 10.55 10.32
C ARG A 64 -4.31 9.77 9.19
N TYR A 65 -5.51 9.25 9.43
CA TYR A 65 -6.28 8.59 8.37
C TYR A 65 -6.57 9.53 7.20
N GLU A 66 -7.05 10.74 7.49
CA GLU A 66 -7.34 11.73 6.44
C GLU A 66 -6.07 12.09 5.66
N GLU A 67 -4.94 12.23 6.33
CA GLU A 67 -3.66 12.48 5.67
C GLU A 67 -3.27 11.31 4.76
N ALA A 68 -3.46 10.07 5.21
CA ALA A 68 -3.14 8.90 4.40
C ALA A 68 -4.01 8.84 3.14
N MET A 69 -5.30 9.12 3.26
CA MET A 69 -6.20 9.16 2.10
C MET A 69 -5.80 10.24 1.11
N ALA A 70 -5.29 11.37 1.59
CA ALA A 70 -4.83 12.46 0.73
C ALA A 70 -3.58 12.11 -0.08
N LEU A 71 -2.85 11.05 0.27
CA LEU A 71 -1.69 10.58 -0.50
C LEU A 71 -2.09 9.88 -1.81
N VAL A 72 -3.32 9.43 -1.93
CA VAL A 72 -3.80 8.62 -3.04
C VAL A 72 -4.69 9.46 -3.95
N ASP A 73 -4.38 9.45 -5.26
CA ASP A 73 -5.18 10.16 -6.27
C ASP A 73 -6.42 9.38 -6.68
N GLN A 74 -6.30 8.05 -6.75
CA GLN A 74 -7.38 7.17 -7.21
C GLN A 74 -7.43 5.90 -6.36
N VAL A 75 -8.62 5.52 -5.95
CA VAL A 75 -8.87 4.23 -5.31
C VAL A 75 -9.67 3.35 -6.28
N THR A 76 -9.09 2.20 -6.64
CA THR A 76 -9.75 1.23 -7.51
C THR A 76 -10.60 0.29 -6.67
N PRO A 77 -11.90 0.16 -6.93
CA PRO A 77 -12.74 -0.79 -6.20
C PRO A 77 -12.20 -2.21 -6.31
N ASP A 78 -12.16 -2.93 -5.19
CA ASP A 78 -11.66 -4.31 -5.15
C ASP A 78 -12.46 -5.21 -6.11
N GLY A 79 -13.74 -4.97 -6.28
CA GLY A 79 -14.60 -5.74 -7.17
C GLY A 79 -14.14 -5.74 -8.63
N GLU A 80 -13.38 -4.73 -9.06
CA GLU A 80 -12.88 -4.66 -10.43
C GLU A 80 -11.67 -5.57 -10.68
N ILE A 81 -10.95 -5.96 -9.62
CA ILE A 81 -9.69 -6.70 -9.72
C ILE A 81 -9.72 -8.05 -9.00
N VAL A 82 -10.76 -8.33 -8.22
CA VAL A 82 -10.80 -9.50 -7.32
C VAL A 82 -10.77 -10.83 -8.07
N THR A 83 -11.41 -10.93 -9.23
CA THR A 83 -11.43 -12.18 -10.00
C THR A 83 -10.00 -12.59 -10.42
N GLU A 84 -9.23 -11.65 -10.93
CA GLU A 84 -7.83 -11.88 -11.28
C GLU A 84 -6.99 -12.17 -10.03
N ALA A 85 -7.27 -11.48 -8.93
CA ALA A 85 -6.58 -11.69 -7.67
C ALA A 85 -6.84 -13.11 -7.11
N ILE A 86 -8.08 -13.62 -7.19
CA ILE A 86 -8.39 -15.00 -6.79
C ILE A 86 -7.62 -15.99 -7.63
N ALA A 87 -7.57 -15.81 -8.94
CA ALA A 87 -6.84 -16.72 -9.83
C ALA A 87 -5.35 -16.79 -9.46
N GLU A 88 -4.74 -15.64 -9.21
CA GLU A 88 -3.33 -15.58 -8.80
C GLU A 88 -3.12 -16.16 -7.40
N ALA A 89 -4.05 -15.93 -6.48
CA ALA A 89 -4.01 -16.49 -5.13
C ALA A 89 -3.99 -18.01 -5.17
N CYS A 90 -4.85 -18.59 -6.01
CA CYS A 90 -4.92 -20.05 -6.18
C CYS A 90 -3.63 -20.61 -6.80
N ARG A 91 -3.11 -19.96 -7.85
CA ARG A 91 -1.88 -20.43 -8.53
C ARG A 91 -0.67 -20.37 -7.62
N ARG A 92 -0.60 -19.37 -6.76
CA ARG A 92 0.60 -19.07 -5.95
C ARG A 92 0.47 -19.54 -4.51
N ASN A 93 -0.69 -20.08 -4.13
CA ASN A 93 -0.98 -20.45 -2.74
C ASN A 93 -0.69 -19.28 -1.78
N HIS A 94 -1.25 -18.13 -2.09
CA HIS A 94 -1.01 -16.88 -1.37
C HIS A 94 -2.33 -16.20 -1.02
N PRO A 95 -2.47 -15.60 0.17
CA PRO A 95 -3.70 -14.88 0.52
C PRO A 95 -4.05 -13.79 -0.49
N VAL A 96 -5.34 -13.62 -0.75
CA VAL A 96 -5.84 -12.72 -1.80
C VAL A 96 -5.52 -11.25 -1.54
N TYR A 97 -5.34 -10.85 -0.28
CA TYR A 97 -5.19 -9.43 0.08
C TYR A 97 -3.97 -8.79 -0.60
N ASP A 98 -2.81 -9.44 -0.53
CA ASP A 98 -1.60 -8.94 -1.19
C ASP A 98 -1.77 -8.90 -2.70
N LEU A 99 -2.54 -9.85 -3.24
CA LEU A 99 -2.78 -9.92 -4.68
C LEU A 99 -3.66 -8.80 -5.21
N LEU A 100 -4.47 -8.17 -4.37
CA LEU A 100 -5.20 -6.97 -4.78
C LEU A 100 -4.23 -5.84 -5.14
N TYR A 101 -3.19 -5.65 -4.33
CA TYR A 101 -2.13 -4.69 -4.66
C TYR A 101 -1.33 -5.09 -5.90
N ALA A 102 -0.91 -6.34 -5.96
CA ALA A 102 -0.06 -6.84 -7.06
C ALA A 102 -0.79 -6.80 -8.41
N VAL A 103 -2.04 -7.24 -8.45
CA VAL A 103 -2.85 -7.24 -9.67
C VAL A 103 -3.12 -5.81 -10.15
N LEU A 104 -3.45 -4.91 -9.23
CA LEU A 104 -3.64 -3.50 -9.57
C LEU A 104 -2.37 -2.92 -10.21
N ALA A 105 -1.23 -3.16 -9.59
CA ALA A 105 0.05 -2.69 -10.11
C ALA A 105 0.34 -3.27 -11.50
N ARG A 106 0.11 -4.56 -11.70
CA ARG A 106 0.34 -5.20 -12.99
C ARG A 106 -0.54 -4.61 -14.07
N ARG A 107 -1.82 -4.40 -13.79
CA ARG A 107 -2.77 -3.80 -14.75
C ARG A 107 -2.36 -2.39 -15.16
N GLN A 108 -1.81 -1.62 -14.23
CA GLN A 108 -1.48 -0.21 -14.47
C GLN A 108 -0.03 0.00 -14.90
N GLY A 109 0.77 -1.07 -15.00
CA GLY A 109 2.20 -0.94 -15.27
C GLY A 109 2.90 -0.14 -14.19
N ALA A 110 2.47 -0.26 -12.94
CA ALA A 110 2.95 0.52 -11.81
C ALA A 110 3.97 -0.23 -10.97
N ALA A 111 4.84 0.52 -10.28
CA ALA A 111 5.60 -0.01 -9.16
C ALA A 111 4.73 0.05 -7.90
N VAL A 112 5.12 -0.69 -6.86
CA VAL A 112 4.42 -0.68 -5.57
C VAL A 112 5.34 -0.11 -4.50
N LEU A 113 4.83 0.83 -3.71
CA LEU A 113 5.54 1.37 -2.55
C LEU A 113 5.01 0.67 -1.30
N THR A 114 5.86 -0.14 -0.68
CA THR A 114 5.48 -0.97 0.48
C THR A 114 6.67 -1.16 1.43
N LEU A 115 6.36 -1.40 2.70
CA LEU A 115 7.32 -1.84 3.72
C LEU A 115 7.04 -3.30 4.14
N ASP A 116 6.03 -3.93 3.55
CA ASP A 116 5.65 -5.30 3.89
C ASP A 116 6.54 -6.28 3.13
N THR A 117 7.34 -7.06 3.87
CA THR A 117 8.28 -8.01 3.28
C THR A 117 7.59 -9.16 2.55
N ARG A 118 6.42 -9.59 3.03
CA ARG A 118 5.64 -10.64 2.37
C ARG A 118 5.11 -10.16 1.02
N LEU A 119 4.58 -8.95 0.97
CA LEU A 119 4.13 -8.34 -0.28
C LEU A 119 5.32 -8.14 -1.23
N SER A 120 6.44 -7.62 -0.73
CA SER A 120 7.66 -7.44 -1.56
C SER A 120 8.11 -8.74 -2.19
N GLY A 121 8.07 -9.85 -1.45
CA GLY A 121 8.42 -11.17 -1.96
C GLY A 121 7.49 -11.63 -3.08
N LEU A 122 6.19 -11.42 -2.93
CA LEU A 122 5.20 -11.73 -3.96
C LEU A 122 5.43 -10.89 -5.22
N LEU A 123 5.66 -9.60 -5.06
CA LEU A 123 5.92 -8.69 -6.19
C LEU A 123 7.15 -9.14 -6.98
N ALA A 124 8.22 -9.54 -6.29
CA ALA A 124 9.42 -10.06 -6.93
C ALA A 124 9.12 -11.30 -7.76
N GLN A 125 8.32 -12.23 -7.24
CA GLN A 125 7.91 -13.44 -7.96
C GLN A 125 7.09 -13.10 -9.21
N MET A 126 6.31 -12.03 -9.16
CA MET A 126 5.46 -11.60 -10.28
C MET A 126 6.16 -10.65 -11.25
N GLY A 127 7.41 -10.28 -10.98
CA GLY A 127 8.15 -9.33 -11.81
C GLY A 127 7.65 -7.91 -11.73
N ILE A 128 7.01 -7.54 -10.62
CA ILE A 128 6.47 -6.19 -10.39
C ILE A 128 7.48 -5.38 -9.57
N PRO A 129 7.90 -4.19 -10.03
CA PRO A 129 8.90 -3.40 -9.31
C PRO A 129 8.39 -2.90 -7.95
N VAL A 130 9.30 -2.88 -6.97
CA VAL A 130 9.08 -2.22 -5.68
C VAL A 130 9.77 -0.86 -5.73
N ALA A 131 9.01 0.20 -5.49
CA ALA A 131 9.52 1.56 -5.52
C ALA A 131 10.33 1.87 -4.25
N GLY A 132 11.30 2.77 -4.37
CA GLY A 132 12.08 3.23 -3.23
C GLY A 132 12.98 2.17 -2.63
N SER A 133 13.24 1.06 -3.33
CA SER A 133 14.21 0.07 -2.86
C SER A 133 15.61 0.67 -2.89
N ILE A 134 16.36 0.39 -1.83
CA ILE A 134 17.77 0.78 -1.76
C ILE A 134 18.52 -0.16 -2.70
N PRO A 135 19.29 0.35 -3.69
CA PRO A 135 20.12 -0.50 -4.52
C PRO A 135 21.09 -1.23 -3.59
N GLY A 136 20.91 -2.53 -3.50
CA GLY A 136 21.73 -3.38 -2.62
C GLY A 136 23.06 -3.70 -3.21
#